data_a5c48eea5d71f4623425a10844887616
#
_entry.id   a5c48eea5d71f4623425a10844887616
#
_cell.length_a   1.000
_cell.length_b   1.000
_cell.length_c   1.000
_cell.angle_alpha   90.00
_cell.angle_beta   90.00
_cell.angle_gamma   90.00
#
_symmetry.space_group_name_H-M   'P 1'
#
loop_
_entity.id
_entity.type
_entity.pdbx_description
1 polymer ?
#
loop_
_entity_poly.entity_id
_entity_poly.type
_entity_poly.pdbx_seq_one_letter_code
_entity_poly.pdbx_strand_id
1 'polypeptide(L)'
;HRRYEVAVSIRPVAPPLDELRRRTSAKWSTHPDDVLPLFIAEMDYPLAPVVADAIIDRVRASDIGYAATSGSAGEVFAGFADRRWGWRVDPADVNSTTDVSVVIVESLRVAISPGDGVVLMPPVYPPFFELIPEAGGRVVEVPLLEERGSSSTTWRMDLAGIERALAAGARAVLLCHPHNPLGLVDSPATLYRIAEIAAKHDAVVISDEIHAPLVHPGIEF
;
A
#
# COMPACT_ATOMS: atom_id res chain seq x y z
N HIS A 1 9.84 31.54 -2.71
CA HIS A 1 10.74 30.46 -2.28
C HIS A 1 11.03 30.62 -0.78
N ARG A 2 10.18 30.06 0.10
CA ARG A 2 10.54 29.86 1.50
C ARG A 2 11.36 28.59 1.58
N ARG A 3 12.64 28.70 1.95
CA ARG A 3 13.45 27.56 2.36
C ARG A 3 12.84 27.03 3.66
N TYR A 4 12.31 25.83 3.61
CA TYR A 4 11.98 25.09 4.83
C TYR A 4 13.31 24.59 5.42
N GLU A 5 13.86 25.30 6.39
CA GLU A 5 14.91 24.77 7.25
C GLU A 5 14.33 23.56 7.99
N VAL A 6 14.97 22.40 7.82
CA VAL A 6 14.62 21.16 8.52
C VAL A 6 14.90 21.41 10.01
N ALA A 7 13.87 21.79 10.74
CA ALA A 7 13.94 21.92 12.17
C ALA A 7 14.17 20.54 12.79
N VAL A 8 15.09 20.52 13.75
CA VAL A 8 15.42 19.50 14.74
C VAL A 8 14.39 18.37 14.81
N SER A 9 14.86 17.15 14.55
CA SER A 9 14.10 15.90 14.69
C SER A 9 13.64 15.71 16.14
N ILE A 10 12.52 16.34 16.50
CA ILE A 10 11.78 15.95 17.68
C ILE A 10 11.16 14.60 17.34
N ARG A 11 11.63 13.52 17.95
CA ARG A 11 10.98 12.22 17.77
C ARG A 11 9.53 12.36 18.25
N PRO A 12 8.53 12.09 17.40
CA PRO A 12 7.15 12.17 17.82
C PRO A 12 6.92 11.16 18.96
N VAL A 13 6.26 11.59 20.02
CA VAL A 13 5.88 10.75 21.15
C VAL A 13 4.38 10.53 21.04
N ALA A 14 3.94 9.29 21.18
CA ALA A 14 2.52 8.98 21.22
C ALA A 14 1.89 9.63 22.47
N PRO A 15 0.66 10.17 22.37
CA PRO A 15 -0.08 10.65 23.52
C PRO A 15 -0.30 9.57 24.58
N PRO A 16 -0.55 9.93 25.85
CA PRO A 16 -0.93 8.98 26.87
C PRO A 16 -2.19 8.19 26.50
N LEU A 17 -2.31 6.97 27.02
CA LEU A 17 -3.41 6.05 26.66
C LEU A 17 -4.80 6.62 26.97
N ASP A 18 -4.95 7.39 28.05
CA ASP A 18 -6.20 8.04 28.41
C ASP A 18 -6.61 9.13 27.41
N GLU A 19 -5.67 9.77 26.74
CA GLU A 19 -5.92 10.69 25.64
C GLU A 19 -6.28 9.94 24.35
N LEU A 20 -5.57 8.87 24.04
CA LEU A 20 -5.85 8.04 22.86
C LEU A 20 -7.25 7.42 22.91
N ARG A 21 -7.70 6.99 24.09
CA ARG A 21 -9.05 6.44 24.30
C ARG A 21 -10.19 7.45 24.08
N ARG A 22 -9.90 8.75 23.99
CA ARG A 22 -10.89 9.78 23.65
C ARG A 22 -11.07 9.93 22.14
N ARG A 23 -10.22 9.30 21.34
CA ARG A 23 -10.34 9.33 19.88
C ARG A 23 -11.57 8.55 19.44
N THR A 24 -12.19 9.00 18.35
CA THR A 24 -13.42 8.41 17.78
C THR A 24 -13.17 7.65 16.49
N SER A 25 -11.89 7.46 16.11
CA SER A 25 -11.54 6.66 14.95
C SER A 25 -11.94 5.19 15.14
N ALA A 26 -12.07 4.44 14.06
CA ALA A 26 -12.42 3.02 14.09
C ALA A 26 -11.49 2.22 15.02
N LYS A 27 -10.19 2.54 15.02
CA LYS A 27 -9.23 1.90 15.91
C LYS A 27 -9.63 2.00 17.39
N TRP A 28 -10.03 3.19 17.84
CA TRP A 28 -10.27 3.49 19.25
C TRP A 28 -11.74 3.34 19.68
N SER A 29 -12.67 3.17 18.74
CA SER A 29 -14.12 3.06 19.02
C SER A 29 -14.71 1.66 18.81
N THR A 30 -13.98 0.72 18.21
CA THR A 30 -14.52 -0.61 17.87
C THR A 30 -14.55 -1.56 19.06
N HIS A 31 -13.60 -1.45 19.98
CA HIS A 31 -13.47 -2.36 21.12
C HIS A 31 -13.70 -1.66 22.46
N PRO A 32 -14.08 -2.38 23.53
CA PRO A 32 -14.19 -1.83 24.87
C PRO A 32 -12.87 -1.23 25.38
N ASP A 33 -12.97 -0.33 26.36
CA ASP A 33 -11.84 0.43 26.91
C ASP A 33 -10.74 -0.41 27.58
N ASP A 34 -11.05 -1.65 27.98
CA ASP A 34 -10.09 -2.61 28.55
C ASP A 34 -9.29 -3.39 27.49
N VAL A 35 -9.63 -3.21 26.20
CA VAL A 35 -8.91 -3.81 25.08
C VAL A 35 -7.94 -2.80 24.47
N LEU A 36 -6.67 -3.19 24.28
CA LEU A 36 -5.70 -2.40 23.53
C LEU A 36 -5.84 -2.71 22.04
N PRO A 37 -6.27 -1.76 21.20
CA PRO A 37 -6.51 -2.02 19.78
C PRO A 37 -5.18 -2.06 18.99
N LEU A 38 -4.91 -3.17 18.31
CA LEU A 38 -3.74 -3.37 17.45
C LEU A 38 -4.11 -3.91 16.06
N PHE A 39 -5.39 -3.85 15.69
CA PHE A 39 -5.93 -4.49 14.48
C PHE A 39 -5.95 -3.60 13.22
N ILE A 40 -5.73 -2.29 13.37
CA ILE A 40 -5.69 -1.31 12.27
C ILE A 40 -4.33 -0.62 12.25
N ALA A 41 -3.78 -0.41 11.05
CA ALA A 41 -2.52 0.30 10.81
C ALA A 41 -2.64 1.83 10.97
N GLU A 42 -3.48 2.30 11.89
CA GLU A 42 -3.59 3.70 12.27
C GLU A 42 -2.52 4.02 13.33
N MET A 43 -1.64 4.97 13.03
CA MET A 43 -0.60 5.39 13.97
C MET A 43 -1.18 6.27 15.08
N ASP A 44 -0.69 6.06 16.31
CA ASP A 44 -1.12 6.85 17.48
C ASP A 44 -0.36 8.17 17.66
N TYR A 45 0.64 8.41 16.84
CA TYR A 45 1.39 9.67 16.87
C TYR A 45 0.52 10.87 16.47
N PRO A 46 0.85 12.08 16.98
CA PRO A 46 0.23 13.31 16.50
C PRO A 46 0.47 13.52 15.01
N LEU A 47 -0.50 14.17 14.36
CA LEU A 47 -0.31 14.64 12.99
C LEU A 47 0.87 15.63 12.94
N ALA A 48 1.70 15.52 11.91
CA ALA A 48 2.80 16.46 11.72
C ALA A 48 2.28 17.90 11.62
N PRO A 49 2.83 18.87 12.37
CA PRO A 49 2.32 20.25 12.37
C PRO A 49 2.18 20.85 10.96
N VAL A 50 3.15 20.61 10.08
CA VAL A 50 3.13 21.11 8.69
C VAL A 50 1.92 20.60 7.91
N VAL A 51 1.45 19.38 8.17
CA VAL A 51 0.25 18.81 7.54
C VAL A 51 -1.01 19.41 8.14
N ALA A 52 -1.06 19.52 9.48
CA ALA A 52 -2.18 20.15 10.18
C ALA A 52 -2.39 21.61 9.72
N ASP A 53 -1.31 22.40 9.70
CA ASP A 53 -1.35 23.80 9.29
C ASP A 53 -1.83 23.96 7.84
N ALA A 54 -1.32 23.12 6.92
CA ALA A 54 -1.74 23.15 5.52
C ALA A 54 -3.25 22.87 5.34
N ILE A 55 -3.81 21.92 6.10
CA ILE A 55 -5.24 21.62 6.08
C ILE A 55 -6.04 22.79 6.66
N ILE A 56 -5.61 23.31 7.81
CA ILE A 56 -6.27 24.44 8.50
C ILE A 56 -6.31 25.69 7.61
N ASP A 57 -5.20 25.99 6.92
CA ASP A 57 -5.11 27.15 6.04
C ASP A 57 -6.07 27.05 4.86
N ARG A 58 -6.22 25.85 4.25
CA ARG A 58 -7.22 25.61 3.19
C ARG A 58 -8.64 25.81 3.70
N VAL A 59 -8.98 25.27 4.87
CA VAL A 59 -10.30 25.44 5.49
C VAL A 59 -10.57 26.91 5.78
N ARG A 60 -9.61 27.64 6.36
CA ARG A 60 -9.76 29.09 6.67
C ARG A 60 -9.90 29.94 5.41
N ALA A 61 -9.23 29.57 4.33
CA ALA A 61 -9.36 30.23 3.04
C ALA A 61 -10.67 29.88 2.32
N SER A 62 -11.48 28.95 2.84
CA SER A 62 -12.66 28.39 2.16
C SER A 62 -12.32 27.76 0.79
N ASP A 63 -11.06 27.32 0.60
CA ASP A 63 -10.56 26.72 -0.62
C ASP A 63 -10.58 25.19 -0.53
N ILE A 64 -11.81 24.66 -0.44
CA ILE A 64 -12.13 23.22 -0.29
C ILE A 64 -13.07 22.72 -1.40
N GLY A 65 -13.02 23.35 -2.57
CA GLY A 65 -13.83 23.00 -3.74
C GLY A 65 -13.29 21.79 -4.50
N TYR A 66 -13.73 21.66 -5.75
CA TYR A 66 -13.25 20.58 -6.63
C TYR A 66 -11.76 20.72 -6.93
N ALA A 67 -11.05 19.61 -6.85
CA ALA A 67 -9.67 19.55 -7.29
C ALA A 67 -9.60 19.61 -8.83
N ALA A 68 -8.75 20.46 -9.37
CA ALA A 68 -8.42 20.48 -10.80
C ALA A 68 -7.34 19.44 -11.07
N THR A 69 -7.71 18.25 -11.51
CA THR A 69 -6.80 17.13 -11.80
C THR A 69 -5.93 16.73 -10.59
N SER A 70 -4.91 15.90 -10.75
CA SER A 70 -3.96 15.53 -9.68
C SER A 70 -3.17 16.74 -9.11
N GLY A 71 -3.30 17.91 -9.72
CA GLY A 71 -2.65 19.14 -9.28
C GLY A 71 -1.13 18.96 -9.12
N SER A 72 -0.57 19.53 -8.07
CA SER A 72 0.84 19.38 -7.72
C SER A 72 1.20 18.01 -7.11
N ALA A 73 0.22 17.13 -6.87
CA ALA A 73 0.48 15.84 -6.23
C ALA A 73 1.42 14.96 -7.08
N GLY A 74 1.23 14.94 -8.41
CA GLY A 74 2.09 14.21 -9.32
C GLY A 74 3.54 14.72 -9.28
N GLU A 75 3.74 16.05 -9.33
CA GLU A 75 5.07 16.66 -9.25
C GLU A 75 5.76 16.38 -7.90
N VAL A 76 5.00 16.49 -6.81
CA VAL A 76 5.51 16.24 -5.46
C VAL A 76 5.88 14.77 -5.30
N PHE A 77 5.03 13.85 -5.77
CA PHE A 77 5.31 12.42 -5.73
C PHE A 77 6.53 12.07 -6.60
N ALA A 78 6.62 12.54 -7.82
CA ALA A 78 7.77 12.30 -8.70
C ALA A 78 9.08 12.76 -8.05
N GLY A 79 9.09 13.95 -7.45
CA GLY A 79 10.25 14.43 -6.71
C GLY A 79 10.56 13.61 -5.44
N PHE A 80 9.57 13.07 -4.78
CA PHE A 80 9.76 12.18 -3.63
C PHE A 80 10.33 10.82 -4.08
N ALA A 81 9.77 10.21 -5.13
CA ALA A 81 10.19 8.93 -5.67
C ALA A 81 11.65 8.95 -6.16
N ASP A 82 12.04 10.02 -6.88
CA ASP A 82 13.42 10.20 -7.35
C ASP A 82 14.40 10.31 -6.17
N ARG A 83 14.07 11.10 -5.14
CA ARG A 83 14.94 11.25 -3.95
C ARG A 83 15.02 10.02 -3.08
N ARG A 84 13.90 9.28 -2.95
CA ARG A 84 13.79 8.17 -2.01
C ARG A 84 14.27 6.85 -2.60
N TRP A 85 13.96 6.62 -3.88
CA TRP A 85 14.14 5.33 -4.54
C TRP A 85 14.91 5.43 -5.87
N GLY A 86 15.32 6.64 -6.31
CA GLY A 86 15.92 6.84 -7.64
C GLY A 86 14.93 6.57 -8.78
N TRP A 87 13.63 6.49 -8.47
CA TRP A 87 12.59 6.21 -9.46
C TRP A 87 12.12 7.49 -10.13
N ARG A 88 12.35 7.59 -11.43
CA ARG A 88 11.94 8.72 -12.26
C ARG A 88 10.61 8.40 -12.92
N VAL A 89 9.53 8.93 -12.37
CA VAL A 89 8.18 8.83 -12.89
C VAL A 89 7.76 10.16 -13.53
N ASP A 90 7.05 10.10 -14.66
CA ASP A 90 6.46 11.31 -15.24
C ASP A 90 5.30 11.77 -14.33
N PRO A 91 5.30 13.03 -13.85
CA PRO A 91 4.18 13.57 -13.10
C PRO A 91 2.81 13.42 -13.78
N ALA A 92 2.78 13.39 -15.11
CA ALA A 92 1.55 13.22 -15.89
C ALA A 92 0.95 11.81 -15.78
N ASP A 93 1.76 10.80 -15.42
CA ASP A 93 1.32 9.43 -15.22
C ASP A 93 0.83 9.18 -13.78
N VAL A 94 0.94 10.18 -12.90
CA VAL A 94 0.49 10.07 -11.50
C VAL A 94 -0.93 10.57 -11.38
N ASN A 95 -1.83 9.67 -11.00
CA ASN A 95 -3.21 10.00 -10.71
C ASN A 95 -3.51 9.83 -9.22
N SER A 96 -4.41 10.66 -8.68
CA SER A 96 -4.85 10.59 -7.30
C SER A 96 -6.31 10.19 -7.20
N THR A 97 -6.64 9.42 -6.17
CA THR A 97 -7.99 9.02 -5.81
C THR A 97 -8.18 9.09 -4.30
N THR A 98 -9.34 8.69 -3.82
CA THR A 98 -9.71 8.81 -2.40
C THR A 98 -8.89 7.92 -1.48
N ASP A 99 -8.58 6.68 -1.92
CA ASP A 99 -7.78 5.71 -1.17
C ASP A 99 -7.24 4.59 -2.08
N VAL A 100 -6.36 3.76 -1.53
CA VAL A 100 -5.70 2.65 -2.24
C VAL A 100 -6.69 1.57 -2.69
N SER A 101 -7.76 1.30 -1.92
CA SER A 101 -8.76 0.29 -2.29
C SER A 101 -9.46 0.66 -3.60
N VAL A 102 -9.79 1.95 -3.76
CA VAL A 102 -10.36 2.46 -5.02
C VAL A 102 -9.37 2.31 -6.17
N VAL A 103 -8.07 2.62 -5.97
CA VAL A 103 -7.05 2.40 -7.02
C VAL A 103 -7.01 0.94 -7.44
N ILE A 104 -7.00 0.01 -6.50
CA ILE A 104 -6.94 -1.43 -6.78
C ILE A 104 -8.16 -1.87 -7.60
N VAL A 105 -9.37 -1.51 -7.13
CA VAL A 105 -10.62 -1.88 -7.82
C VAL A 105 -10.68 -1.32 -9.23
N GLU A 106 -10.39 -0.02 -9.40
CA GLU A 106 -10.45 0.62 -10.72
C GLU A 106 -9.33 0.12 -11.66
N SER A 107 -8.14 -0.15 -11.13
CA SER A 107 -7.05 -0.75 -11.92
C SER A 107 -7.41 -2.16 -12.38
N LEU A 108 -8.01 -2.97 -11.52
CA LEU A 108 -8.50 -4.29 -11.89
C LEU A 108 -9.62 -4.21 -12.94
N ARG A 109 -10.59 -3.29 -12.82
CA ARG A 109 -11.67 -3.09 -13.80
C ARG A 109 -11.15 -2.76 -15.20
N VAL A 110 -10.00 -2.10 -15.31
CA VAL A 110 -9.34 -1.82 -16.59
C VAL A 110 -8.54 -3.02 -17.08
N ALA A 111 -7.94 -3.79 -16.17
CA ALA A 111 -7.00 -4.85 -16.49
C ALA A 111 -7.67 -6.20 -16.81
N ILE A 112 -8.88 -6.47 -16.28
CA ILE A 112 -9.54 -7.76 -16.39
C ILE A 112 -10.96 -7.64 -16.93
N SER A 113 -11.49 -8.75 -17.48
CA SER A 113 -12.91 -8.92 -17.76
C SER A 113 -13.65 -9.57 -16.58
N PRO A 114 -14.98 -9.37 -16.45
CA PRO A 114 -15.77 -10.03 -15.42
C PRO A 114 -15.59 -11.55 -15.40
N GLY A 115 -15.26 -12.09 -14.24
CA GLY A 115 -15.00 -13.53 -14.04
C GLY A 115 -13.55 -13.97 -14.25
N ASP A 116 -12.66 -13.09 -14.71
CA ASP A 116 -11.25 -13.40 -14.84
C ASP A 116 -10.61 -13.67 -13.46
N GLY A 117 -9.60 -14.56 -13.46
CA GLY A 117 -8.83 -14.86 -12.26
C GLY A 117 -7.81 -13.79 -11.95
N VAL A 118 -7.72 -13.41 -10.67
CA VAL A 118 -6.66 -12.56 -10.12
C VAL A 118 -5.88 -13.35 -9.10
N VAL A 119 -4.58 -13.50 -9.31
CA VAL A 119 -3.69 -14.23 -8.40
C VAL A 119 -3.48 -13.40 -7.13
N LEU A 120 -3.67 -14.04 -5.98
CA LEU A 120 -3.46 -13.48 -4.65
C LEU A 120 -2.62 -14.43 -3.81
N MET A 121 -1.66 -13.90 -3.04
CA MET A 121 -0.66 -14.69 -2.31
C MET A 121 -0.86 -14.62 -0.78
N PRO A 122 -1.82 -15.40 -0.22
CA PRO A 122 -2.02 -15.44 1.23
C PRO A 122 -0.85 -16.15 1.99
N PRO A 123 -0.67 -15.83 3.31
CA PRO A 123 -1.45 -14.86 4.08
C PRO A 123 -1.19 -13.43 3.62
N VAL A 124 -2.23 -12.65 3.35
CA VAL A 124 -2.13 -11.30 2.79
C VAL A 124 -3.20 -10.40 3.39
N TYR A 125 -3.11 -9.11 3.16
CA TYR A 125 -4.07 -8.10 3.61
C TYR A 125 -5.52 -8.53 3.31
N PRO A 126 -6.36 -8.78 4.34
CA PRO A 126 -7.66 -9.42 4.17
C PRO A 126 -8.61 -8.72 3.19
N PRO A 127 -8.67 -7.37 3.14
CA PRO A 127 -9.54 -6.68 2.21
C PRO A 127 -9.33 -7.02 0.73
N PHE A 128 -8.16 -7.51 0.32
CA PHE A 128 -7.93 -7.91 -1.08
C PHE A 128 -8.90 -9.00 -1.55
N PHE A 129 -9.35 -9.86 -0.64
CA PHE A 129 -10.35 -10.89 -0.93
C PHE A 129 -11.72 -10.32 -1.28
N GLU A 130 -12.02 -9.08 -0.86
CA GLU A 130 -13.25 -8.36 -1.15
C GLU A 130 -13.10 -7.45 -2.37
N LEU A 131 -11.93 -6.80 -2.53
CA LEU A 131 -11.67 -5.86 -3.63
C LEU A 131 -11.64 -6.55 -5.01
N ILE A 132 -11.13 -7.79 -5.09
CA ILE A 132 -11.10 -8.55 -6.34
C ILE A 132 -12.51 -8.85 -6.84
N PRO A 133 -13.45 -9.42 -6.04
CA PRO A 133 -14.85 -9.58 -6.44
C PRO A 133 -15.57 -8.26 -6.72
N GLU A 134 -15.28 -7.18 -5.98
CA GLU A 134 -15.83 -5.85 -6.23
C GLU A 134 -15.46 -5.33 -7.63
N ALA A 135 -14.26 -5.64 -8.09
CA ALA A 135 -13.83 -5.34 -9.45
C ALA A 135 -14.44 -6.26 -10.51
N GLY A 136 -15.19 -7.30 -10.12
CA GLY A 136 -15.75 -8.30 -11.00
C GLY A 136 -14.83 -9.51 -11.25
N GLY A 137 -13.67 -9.58 -10.61
CA GLY A 137 -12.72 -10.66 -10.73
C GLY A 137 -13.02 -11.86 -9.81
N ARG A 138 -12.25 -12.92 -9.96
CA ARG A 138 -12.28 -14.13 -9.11
C ARG A 138 -10.91 -14.33 -8.48
N VAL A 139 -10.87 -14.50 -7.16
CA VAL A 139 -9.64 -14.80 -6.43
C VAL A 139 -9.07 -16.15 -6.87
N VAL A 140 -7.79 -16.18 -7.19
CA VAL A 140 -6.99 -17.38 -7.44
C VAL A 140 -5.86 -17.41 -6.43
N GLU A 141 -6.02 -18.20 -5.38
CA GLU A 141 -5.03 -18.25 -4.31
C GLU A 141 -3.79 -19.04 -4.72
N VAL A 142 -2.63 -18.44 -4.54
CA VAL A 142 -1.30 -19.05 -4.63
C VAL A 142 -0.57 -18.72 -3.32
N PRO A 143 -0.78 -19.51 -2.25
CA PRO A 143 -0.21 -19.21 -0.95
C PRO A 143 1.30 -19.05 -0.99
N LEU A 144 1.81 -18.14 -0.16
CA LEU A 144 3.25 -18.02 0.08
C LEU A 144 3.80 -19.34 0.63
N LEU A 145 5.03 -19.64 0.29
CA LEU A 145 5.74 -20.81 0.80
C LEU A 145 6.33 -20.49 2.17
N GLU A 146 5.90 -21.26 3.18
CA GLU A 146 6.42 -21.20 4.53
C GLU A 146 7.64 -22.11 4.67
N GLU A 147 8.75 -21.57 5.11
CA GLU A 147 9.97 -22.30 5.41
C GLU A 147 10.26 -22.22 6.90
N ARG A 148 10.03 -23.31 7.62
CA ARG A 148 10.23 -23.40 9.07
C ARG A 148 11.67 -23.80 9.37
N GLY A 149 12.46 -22.86 9.91
CA GLY A 149 13.75 -23.13 10.49
C GLY A 149 13.65 -23.51 11.97
N SER A 150 14.79 -23.85 12.60
CA SER A 150 14.85 -24.20 14.02
C SER A 150 14.51 -23.06 14.98
N SER A 151 14.69 -21.81 14.55
CA SER A 151 14.51 -20.62 15.38
C SER A 151 13.69 -19.51 14.71
N SER A 152 13.35 -19.64 13.45
CA SER A 152 12.60 -18.65 12.68
C SER A 152 11.77 -19.29 11.58
N THR A 153 10.69 -18.64 11.22
CA THR A 153 9.92 -18.95 10.01
C THR A 153 10.19 -17.86 8.99
N THR A 154 10.47 -18.25 7.77
CA THR A 154 10.60 -17.36 6.62
C THR A 154 9.52 -17.65 5.59
N TRP A 155 9.21 -16.65 4.78
CA TRP A 155 8.18 -16.74 3.76
C TRP A 155 8.75 -16.29 2.42
N ARG A 156 8.29 -16.89 1.34
CA ARG A 156 8.66 -16.49 -0.01
C ARG A 156 7.55 -16.71 -1.02
N MET A 157 7.62 -16.03 -2.15
CA MET A 157 6.68 -16.19 -3.27
C MET A 157 6.80 -17.57 -3.88
N ASP A 158 5.67 -18.23 -4.18
CA ASP A 158 5.62 -19.44 -5.03
C ASP A 158 5.55 -19.01 -6.50
N LEU A 159 6.70 -18.67 -7.07
CA LEU A 159 6.80 -18.25 -8.48
C LEU A 159 6.25 -19.31 -9.44
N ALA A 160 6.47 -20.60 -9.14
CA ALA A 160 5.94 -21.69 -9.94
C ALA A 160 4.41 -21.79 -9.83
N GLY A 161 3.85 -21.53 -8.64
CA GLY A 161 2.42 -21.46 -8.41
C GLY A 161 1.77 -20.30 -9.17
N ILE A 162 2.39 -19.11 -9.13
CA ILE A 162 1.97 -17.94 -9.91
C ILE A 162 1.96 -18.29 -11.40
N GLU A 163 3.03 -18.86 -11.93
CA GLU A 163 3.12 -19.24 -13.35
C GLU A 163 2.04 -20.27 -13.73
N ARG A 164 1.77 -21.27 -12.89
CA ARG A 164 0.70 -22.24 -13.13
C ARG A 164 -0.68 -21.58 -13.16
N ALA A 165 -0.95 -20.65 -12.24
CA ALA A 165 -2.22 -19.93 -12.18
C ALA A 165 -2.46 -19.07 -13.43
N LEU A 166 -1.44 -18.36 -13.89
CA LEU A 166 -1.50 -17.55 -15.11
C LEU A 166 -1.62 -18.44 -16.36
N ALA A 167 -0.90 -19.55 -16.43
CA ALA A 167 -1.03 -20.54 -17.51
C ALA A 167 -2.43 -21.17 -17.55
N ALA A 168 -3.12 -21.27 -16.40
CA ALA A 168 -4.50 -21.75 -16.29
C ALA A 168 -5.54 -20.66 -16.60
N GLY A 169 -5.13 -19.45 -17.00
CA GLY A 169 -6.00 -18.39 -17.49
C GLY A 169 -6.29 -17.27 -16.50
N ALA A 170 -5.59 -17.16 -15.38
CA ALA A 170 -5.64 -15.93 -14.59
C ALA A 170 -5.04 -14.76 -15.39
N ARG A 171 -5.58 -13.54 -15.20
CA ARG A 171 -5.28 -12.37 -16.00
C ARG A 171 -4.55 -11.27 -15.27
N ALA A 172 -4.51 -11.34 -13.95
CA ALA A 172 -3.77 -10.37 -13.14
C ALA A 172 -3.12 -11.01 -11.92
N VAL A 173 -2.10 -10.35 -11.40
CA VAL A 173 -1.49 -10.61 -10.09
C VAL A 173 -1.67 -9.37 -9.24
N LEU A 174 -2.31 -9.49 -8.08
CA LEU A 174 -2.38 -8.43 -7.07
C LEU A 174 -1.27 -8.66 -6.05
N LEU A 175 -0.22 -7.86 -6.14
CA LEU A 175 0.97 -7.94 -5.30
C LEU A 175 0.84 -6.98 -4.11
N CYS A 176 1.13 -7.45 -2.91
CA CYS A 176 1.30 -6.66 -1.70
C CYS A 176 2.79 -6.51 -1.39
N HIS A 177 3.37 -5.34 -1.62
CA HIS A 177 4.82 -5.17 -1.46
C HIS A 177 5.19 -3.74 -1.05
N PRO A 178 5.82 -3.52 0.12
CA PRO A 178 6.15 -4.49 1.18
C PRO A 178 4.94 -5.23 1.73
N HIS A 179 5.12 -6.50 2.10
CA HIS A 179 4.02 -7.42 2.33
C HIS A 179 3.33 -7.23 3.70
N ASN A 180 2.02 -7.12 3.70
CA ASN A 180 1.19 -7.15 4.91
C ASN A 180 0.48 -8.52 5.01
N PRO A 181 0.59 -9.29 6.13
CA PRO A 181 1.09 -8.86 7.44
C PRO A 181 2.56 -9.23 7.74
N LEU A 182 3.30 -9.83 6.82
CA LEU A 182 4.58 -10.48 7.12
C LEU A 182 5.77 -9.51 7.17
N GLY A 183 5.61 -8.26 6.68
CA GLY A 183 6.71 -7.30 6.57
C GLY A 183 7.81 -7.75 5.58
N LEU A 184 7.48 -8.66 4.67
CA LEU A 184 8.42 -9.16 3.67
C LEU A 184 8.69 -8.09 2.62
N VAL A 185 9.96 -7.88 2.32
CA VAL A 185 10.43 -7.11 1.17
C VAL A 185 11.14 -8.08 0.25
N ASP A 186 10.53 -8.38 -0.88
CA ASP A 186 11.09 -9.31 -1.85
C ASP A 186 12.30 -8.70 -2.57
N SER A 187 13.22 -9.57 -3.00
CA SER A 187 14.37 -9.12 -3.77
C SER A 187 13.95 -8.59 -5.15
N PRO A 188 14.70 -7.65 -5.74
CA PRO A 188 14.47 -7.22 -7.12
C PRO A 188 14.39 -8.40 -8.10
N ALA A 189 15.21 -9.44 -7.89
CA ALA A 189 15.20 -10.66 -8.73
C ALA A 189 13.85 -11.38 -8.66
N THR A 190 13.22 -11.47 -7.48
CA THR A 190 11.87 -12.04 -7.30
C THR A 190 10.83 -11.21 -8.05
N LEU A 191 10.87 -9.89 -7.88
CA LEU A 191 9.92 -8.97 -8.53
C LEU A 191 10.04 -9.01 -10.06
N TYR A 192 11.27 -9.00 -10.59
CA TYR A 192 11.51 -9.18 -12.03
C TYR A 192 10.95 -10.51 -12.54
N ARG A 193 11.11 -11.60 -11.78
CA ARG A 193 10.54 -12.90 -12.18
C ARG A 193 9.02 -12.88 -12.21
N ILE A 194 8.34 -12.21 -11.27
CA ILE A 194 6.89 -12.04 -11.32
C ILE A 194 6.48 -11.27 -12.58
N ALA A 195 7.17 -10.18 -12.90
CA ALA A 195 6.90 -9.38 -14.09
C ALA A 195 7.12 -10.17 -15.40
N GLU A 196 8.21 -10.95 -15.48
CA GLU A 196 8.49 -11.82 -16.64
C GLU A 196 7.43 -12.91 -16.81
N ILE A 197 7.01 -13.55 -15.71
CA ILE A 197 5.95 -14.56 -15.72
C ILE A 197 4.63 -13.93 -16.17
N ALA A 198 4.28 -12.78 -15.64
CA ALA A 198 3.07 -12.06 -16.03
C ALA A 198 3.10 -11.69 -17.53
N ALA A 199 4.19 -11.11 -18.00
CA ALA A 199 4.36 -10.75 -19.41
C ALA A 199 4.26 -11.96 -20.34
N LYS A 200 4.83 -13.11 -19.97
CA LYS A 200 4.76 -14.37 -20.74
C LYS A 200 3.31 -14.84 -20.94
N HIS A 201 2.41 -14.55 -20.01
CA HIS A 201 1.01 -14.99 -20.03
C HIS A 201 0.02 -13.85 -20.35
N ASP A 202 0.50 -12.72 -20.85
CA ASP A 202 -0.32 -11.53 -21.15
C ASP A 202 -1.20 -11.12 -19.97
N ALA A 203 -0.60 -11.14 -18.76
CA ALA A 203 -1.24 -10.78 -17.51
C ALA A 203 -0.66 -9.47 -16.96
N VAL A 204 -1.46 -8.76 -16.16
CA VAL A 204 -1.09 -7.50 -15.54
C VAL A 204 -0.65 -7.73 -14.08
N VAL A 205 0.38 -7.01 -13.64
CA VAL A 205 0.74 -6.93 -12.22
C VAL A 205 0.26 -5.59 -11.67
N ILE A 206 -0.56 -5.64 -10.63
CA ILE A 206 -0.97 -4.49 -9.84
C ILE A 206 -0.28 -4.61 -8.49
N SER A 207 0.57 -3.64 -8.13
CA SER A 207 1.35 -3.65 -6.90
C SER A 207 0.82 -2.62 -5.92
N ASP A 208 0.37 -3.06 -4.75
CA ASP A 208 0.08 -2.18 -3.62
C ASP A 208 1.37 -1.95 -2.83
N GLU A 209 1.88 -0.73 -2.92
CA GLU A 209 3.16 -0.31 -2.35
C GLU A 209 2.99 0.74 -1.24
N ILE A 210 1.83 0.77 -0.60
CA ILE A 210 1.52 1.73 0.47
C ILE A 210 2.54 1.70 1.62
N HIS A 211 3.16 0.57 1.86
CA HIS A 211 4.17 0.40 2.91
C HIS A 211 5.61 0.73 2.48
N ALA A 212 5.87 1.06 1.22
CA ALA A 212 7.21 1.32 0.70
C ALA A 212 8.04 2.32 1.52
N PRO A 213 7.47 3.44 2.03
CA PRO A 213 8.22 4.38 2.85
C PRO A 213 8.59 3.87 4.25
N LEU A 214 8.02 2.75 4.70
CA LEU A 214 8.09 2.25 6.07
C LEU A 214 9.06 1.07 6.26
N VAL A 215 9.91 0.79 5.28
CA VAL A 215 10.93 -0.26 5.41
C VAL A 215 11.96 0.07 6.49
N HIS A 216 12.49 -0.96 7.14
CA HIS A 216 13.49 -0.78 8.19
C HIS A 216 14.79 -0.19 7.63
N PRO A 217 15.57 0.55 8.47
CA PRO A 217 16.89 1.02 8.08
C PRO A 217 17.78 -0.11 7.56
N GLY A 218 18.41 0.10 6.39
CA GLY A 218 19.26 -0.90 5.73
C GLY A 218 18.52 -1.88 4.82
N ILE A 219 17.20 -1.81 4.75
CA ILE A 219 16.40 -2.51 3.74
C ILE A 219 16.12 -1.55 2.59
N GLU A 220 16.46 -1.95 1.38
CA GLU A 220 16.12 -1.22 0.16
C GLU A 220 14.78 -1.73 -0.41
N PHE A 221 13.96 -0.75 -0.84
CA PHE A 221 12.70 -0.98 -1.55
C PHE A 221 12.90 -0.62 -3.02
#